data_75c3092950abee6b6f64a0b6e0e7c6e1
#
_entry.id   75c3092950abee6b6f64a0b6e0e7c6e1
#
_cell.length_a   1.000
_cell.length_b   1.000
_cell.length_c   1.000
_cell.angle_alpha   90.00
_cell.angle_beta   90.00
_cell.angle_gamma   90.00
#
_symmetry.space_group_name_H-M   'P 1'
#
loop_
_entity.id
_entity.type
_entity.pdbx_description
1 polymer ?
#
loop_
_entity_poly.entity_id
_entity_poly.type
_entity_poly.pdbx_seq_one_letter_code
_entity_poly.pdbx_strand_id
1 'polypeptide(L)'
;MYVAKINFSGKISQRSLSDYGPILEFVERKRKISGVILTINSGGGDATSSQILFNKIRKIDTIKPVYAYINGVGASGAYWMACACRKIYSLETSIVGSIGVISMVPNVKGLLDRIGVRVDIDKIGRYKDMNSPFGESDKEASEKYHEILEEIFSVFRNSVKERRKFTDEEIGKIATGEVFAPRKAMELRLIDGIGDIEAALDDMSRSYDTGKKTRSFSPKRPFVSRVIGAGAFSSLRDSVLDAIFSE
;
A
#
# COMPACT_ATOMS: atom_id res chain seq x y z
N MET A 1 -8.32 8.66 27.96
CA MET A 1 -7.56 8.04 26.85
C MET A 1 -8.32 8.28 25.54
N TYR A 2 -7.71 8.06 24.38
CA TYR A 2 -8.34 8.23 23.07
C TYR A 2 -7.68 7.32 22.04
N VAL A 3 -8.40 7.01 20.96
CA VAL A 3 -7.91 6.23 19.81
C VAL A 3 -7.24 7.18 18.80
N ALA A 4 -6.03 6.87 18.37
CA ALA A 4 -5.36 7.61 17.31
C ALA A 4 -5.93 7.19 15.95
N LYS A 5 -6.50 8.14 15.19
CA LYS A 5 -6.91 7.94 13.81
C LYS A 5 -5.79 8.41 12.89
N ILE A 6 -5.16 7.48 12.16
CA ILE A 6 -4.10 7.76 11.19
C ILE A 6 -4.67 7.58 9.79
N ASN A 7 -4.70 8.66 9.00
CA ASN A 7 -5.23 8.60 7.64
C ASN A 7 -4.09 8.34 6.65
N PHE A 8 -4.07 7.15 6.04
CA PHE A 8 -3.11 6.77 5.02
C PHE A 8 -3.76 6.78 3.63
N SER A 9 -3.25 7.58 2.72
CA SER A 9 -3.78 7.69 1.36
C SER A 9 -2.67 7.87 0.33
N GLY A 10 -2.92 7.41 -0.91
CA GLY A 10 -2.02 7.53 -2.03
C GLY A 10 -1.00 6.40 -2.12
N LYS A 11 -0.01 6.55 -3.02
CA LYS A 11 1.00 5.52 -3.31
C LYS A 11 1.99 5.36 -2.14
N ILE A 12 2.30 4.12 -1.76
CA ILE A 12 3.36 3.82 -0.81
C ILE A 12 4.72 4.02 -1.48
N SER A 13 5.60 4.76 -0.82
CA SER A 13 6.92 5.11 -1.31
C SER A 13 7.85 5.47 -0.15
N GLN A 14 9.12 5.71 -0.43
CA GLN A 14 10.09 6.23 0.55
C GLN A 14 9.59 7.51 1.26
N ARG A 15 8.85 8.37 0.53
CA ARG A 15 8.21 9.55 1.13
C ARG A 15 7.18 9.16 2.19
N SER A 16 6.44 8.09 1.98
CA SER A 16 5.48 7.60 2.98
C SER A 16 6.16 7.24 4.30
N LEU A 17 7.38 6.69 4.26
CA LEU A 17 8.14 6.41 5.49
C LEU A 17 8.53 7.69 6.23
N SER A 18 8.97 8.72 5.51
CA SER A 18 9.30 10.02 6.09
C SER A 18 8.08 10.72 6.68
N ASP A 19 6.93 10.60 6.02
CA ASP A 19 5.68 11.25 6.40
C ASP A 19 5.00 10.56 7.60
N TYR A 20 4.91 9.23 7.58
CA TYR A 20 4.17 8.45 8.58
C TYR A 20 5.04 7.86 9.68
N GLY A 21 6.35 7.66 9.44
CA GLY A 21 7.28 7.12 10.42
C GLY A 21 7.26 7.84 11.77
N PRO A 22 7.41 9.17 11.80
CA PRO A 22 7.36 9.94 13.05
C PRO A 22 6.00 9.87 13.76
N ILE A 23 4.88 9.78 12.98
CA ILE A 23 3.53 9.63 13.55
C ILE A 23 3.40 8.27 14.24
N LEU A 24 3.83 7.19 13.58
CA LEU A 24 3.79 5.84 14.14
C LEU A 24 4.65 5.74 15.41
N GLU A 25 5.85 6.32 15.43
CA GLU A 25 6.72 6.36 16.59
C GLU A 25 6.13 7.17 17.76
N PHE A 26 5.50 8.32 17.46
CA PHE A 26 4.77 9.08 18.46
C PHE A 26 3.62 8.27 19.08
N VAL A 27 2.82 7.63 18.22
CA VAL A 27 1.67 6.83 18.64
C VAL A 27 2.11 5.62 19.45
N GLU A 28 3.20 4.95 19.09
CA GLU A 28 3.80 3.85 19.84
C GLU A 28 4.07 4.25 21.30
N ARG A 29 4.75 5.38 21.49
CA ARG A 29 5.24 5.82 22.83
C ARG A 29 4.18 6.51 23.69
N LYS A 30 3.10 7.06 23.09
CA LYS A 30 2.14 7.90 23.81
C LYS A 30 1.14 7.06 24.63
N ARG A 31 1.30 7.02 25.97
CA ARG A 31 0.44 6.25 26.88
C ARG A 31 -1.04 6.68 26.88
N LYS A 32 -1.37 7.94 26.57
CA LYS A 32 -2.75 8.44 26.49
C LYS A 32 -3.52 7.88 25.27
N ILE A 33 -2.81 7.28 24.31
CA ILE A 33 -3.39 6.59 23.15
C ILE A 33 -3.68 5.15 23.58
N SER A 34 -4.96 4.80 23.63
CA SER A 34 -5.43 3.48 24.04
C SER A 34 -5.55 2.48 22.89
N GLY A 35 -5.63 2.96 21.65
CA GLY A 35 -5.72 2.16 20.43
C GLY A 35 -5.42 2.99 19.20
N VAL A 36 -5.34 2.34 18.05
CA VAL A 36 -5.06 2.98 16.75
C VAL A 36 -6.06 2.48 15.72
N ILE A 37 -6.66 3.40 14.97
CA ILE A 37 -7.38 3.07 13.74
C ILE A 37 -6.63 3.66 12.55
N LEU A 38 -6.17 2.80 11.66
CA LEU A 38 -5.49 3.16 10.44
C LEU A 38 -6.50 3.16 9.29
N THR A 39 -6.91 4.35 8.82
CA THR A 39 -7.77 4.43 7.64
C THR A 39 -6.92 4.36 6.38
N ILE A 40 -7.30 3.50 5.44
CA ILE A 40 -6.48 3.16 4.27
C ILE A 40 -7.29 3.42 2.99
N ASN A 41 -6.69 4.23 2.10
CA ASN A 41 -7.12 4.38 0.71
C ASN A 41 -5.87 4.44 -0.19
N SER A 42 -5.36 3.27 -0.56
CA SER A 42 -4.10 3.13 -1.29
C SER A 42 -4.09 1.84 -2.13
N GLY A 43 -3.63 1.95 -3.35
CA GLY A 43 -3.35 0.79 -4.22
C GLY A 43 -2.01 0.10 -3.93
N GLY A 44 -1.31 0.47 -2.86
CA GLY A 44 0.02 -0.05 -2.56
C GLY A 44 1.15 0.80 -3.14
N GLY A 45 2.26 0.16 -3.48
CA GLY A 45 3.43 0.83 -4.04
C GLY A 45 4.73 0.07 -3.78
N ASP A 46 5.80 0.77 -3.39
CA ASP A 46 7.11 0.20 -3.15
C ASP A 46 7.10 -0.90 -2.08
N ALA A 47 7.65 -2.07 -2.42
CA ALA A 47 7.61 -3.25 -1.57
C ALA A 47 8.39 -3.06 -0.26
N THR A 48 9.59 -2.47 -0.33
CA THR A 48 10.43 -2.23 0.84
C THR A 48 9.76 -1.27 1.81
N SER A 49 9.21 -0.16 1.31
CA SER A 49 8.47 0.80 2.12
C SER A 49 7.22 0.18 2.76
N SER A 50 6.52 -0.69 2.02
CA SER A 50 5.35 -1.43 2.53
C SER A 50 5.73 -2.37 3.68
N GLN A 51 6.82 -3.11 3.55
CA GLN A 51 7.33 -4.00 4.58
C GLN A 51 7.78 -3.23 5.84
N ILE A 52 8.46 -2.11 5.68
CA ILE A 52 8.88 -1.28 6.82
C ILE A 52 7.66 -0.74 7.57
N LEU A 53 6.63 -0.26 6.87
CA LEU A 53 5.37 0.18 7.49
C LEU A 53 4.65 -0.97 8.18
N PHE A 54 4.55 -2.14 7.53
CA PHE A 54 4.01 -3.36 8.13
C PHE A 54 4.70 -3.67 9.46
N ASN A 55 6.03 -3.70 9.49
CA ASN A 55 6.79 -4.00 10.70
C ASN A 55 6.57 -2.96 11.82
N LYS A 56 6.53 -1.66 11.48
CA LYS A 56 6.24 -0.59 12.46
C LYS A 56 4.84 -0.73 13.05
N ILE A 57 3.83 -0.98 12.23
CA ILE A 57 2.43 -1.15 12.66
C ILE A 57 2.29 -2.42 13.52
N ARG A 58 2.89 -3.53 13.09
CA ARG A 58 2.91 -4.78 13.86
C ARG A 58 3.53 -4.58 15.25
N LYS A 59 4.60 -3.82 15.35
CA LYS A 59 5.22 -3.46 16.64
C LYS A 59 4.26 -2.68 17.54
N ILE A 60 3.53 -1.71 17.00
CA ILE A 60 2.51 -0.97 17.76
C ILE A 60 1.41 -1.92 18.24
N ASP A 61 0.99 -2.85 17.38
CA ASP A 61 -0.08 -3.80 17.68
C ASP A 61 0.26 -4.75 18.85
N THR A 62 1.54 -4.98 19.16
CA THR A 62 1.93 -5.71 20.38
C THR A 62 1.69 -4.93 21.67
N ILE A 63 1.64 -3.59 21.59
CA ILE A 63 1.53 -2.69 22.75
C ILE A 63 0.08 -2.24 22.98
N LYS A 64 -0.64 -1.93 21.91
CA LYS A 64 -2.02 -1.45 21.92
C LYS A 64 -2.75 -1.90 20.65
N PRO A 65 -4.08 -2.13 20.70
CA PRO A 65 -4.82 -2.62 19.54
C PRO A 65 -4.71 -1.66 18.36
N VAL A 66 -4.38 -2.21 17.19
CA VAL A 66 -4.38 -1.50 15.92
C VAL A 66 -5.41 -2.17 15.00
N TYR A 67 -6.35 -1.40 14.49
CA TYR A 67 -7.30 -1.84 13.48
C TYR A 67 -7.05 -1.10 12.18
N ALA A 68 -7.24 -1.80 11.06
CA ALA A 68 -7.30 -1.18 9.74
C ALA A 68 -8.75 -0.95 9.34
N TYR A 69 -9.01 0.19 8.72
CA TYR A 69 -10.27 0.51 8.08
C TYR A 69 -10.02 0.94 6.63
N ILE A 70 -10.44 0.09 5.69
CA ILE A 70 -10.28 0.34 4.24
C ILE A 70 -11.54 1.08 3.76
N ASN A 71 -11.37 2.34 3.35
CA ASN A 71 -12.46 3.22 2.90
C ASN A 71 -12.37 3.62 1.42
N GLY A 72 -11.81 2.73 0.62
CA GLY A 72 -11.61 2.86 -0.81
C GLY A 72 -10.78 1.69 -1.30
N VAL A 73 -9.51 1.91 -1.57
CA VAL A 73 -8.60 0.84 -2.00
C VAL A 73 -7.68 0.44 -0.86
N GLY A 74 -7.58 -0.85 -0.59
CA GLY A 74 -6.60 -1.47 0.31
C GLY A 74 -5.94 -2.65 -0.40
N ALA A 75 -5.09 -2.36 -1.37
CA ALA A 75 -4.55 -3.37 -2.28
C ALA A 75 -3.02 -3.42 -2.27
N SER A 76 -2.43 -4.58 -2.62
CA SER A 76 -1.00 -4.80 -2.73
C SER A 76 -0.27 -4.40 -1.43
N GLY A 77 0.78 -3.58 -1.47
CA GLY A 77 1.49 -3.10 -0.28
C GLY A 77 0.60 -2.44 0.78
N ALA A 78 -0.55 -1.85 0.41
CA ALA A 78 -1.50 -1.29 1.37
C ALA A 78 -2.29 -2.40 2.10
N TYR A 79 -2.60 -3.49 1.42
CA TYR A 79 -3.17 -4.67 2.07
C TYR A 79 -2.13 -5.34 2.98
N TRP A 80 -0.86 -5.42 2.53
CA TRP A 80 0.24 -5.89 3.38
C TRP A 80 0.31 -5.10 4.70
N MET A 81 0.29 -3.77 4.61
CA MET A 81 0.25 -2.88 5.76
C MET A 81 -1.00 -3.12 6.64
N ALA A 82 -2.19 -3.33 6.04
CA ALA A 82 -3.42 -3.64 6.76
C ALA A 82 -3.30 -4.96 7.54
N CYS A 83 -2.63 -5.97 6.99
CA CYS A 83 -2.39 -7.25 7.65
C CYS A 83 -1.55 -7.15 8.93
N ALA A 84 -0.81 -6.06 9.13
CA ALA A 84 -0.13 -5.82 10.41
C ALA A 84 -1.09 -5.57 11.57
N CYS A 85 -2.34 -5.16 11.28
CA CYS A 85 -3.36 -4.84 12.26
C CYS A 85 -4.05 -6.11 12.80
N ARG A 86 -4.66 -6.03 14.00
CA ARG A 86 -5.42 -7.14 14.63
C ARG A 86 -6.66 -7.50 13.87
N LYS A 87 -7.39 -6.47 13.39
CA LYS A 87 -8.58 -6.63 12.55
C LYS A 87 -8.56 -5.64 11.41
N ILE A 88 -9.20 -6.05 10.33
CA ILE A 88 -9.34 -5.28 9.10
C ILE A 88 -10.84 -5.13 8.81
N TYR A 89 -11.31 -3.90 8.85
CA TYR A 89 -12.66 -3.53 8.43
C TYR A 89 -12.61 -2.86 7.06
N SER A 90 -13.69 -2.97 6.32
CA SER A 90 -13.80 -2.41 4.98
C SER A 90 -15.18 -1.82 4.73
N LEU A 91 -15.23 -0.69 4.03
CA LEU A 91 -16.48 -0.16 3.48
C LEU A 91 -16.99 -1.10 2.38
N GLU A 92 -18.31 -1.23 2.20
CA GLU A 92 -18.94 -2.17 1.24
C GLU A 92 -18.50 -1.99 -0.22
N THR A 93 -18.09 -0.76 -0.59
CA THR A 93 -17.65 -0.41 -1.96
C THR A 93 -16.13 -0.41 -2.13
N SER A 94 -15.38 -0.86 -1.13
CA SER A 94 -13.92 -0.89 -1.17
C SER A 94 -13.38 -2.00 -2.07
N ILE A 95 -12.09 -1.93 -2.35
CA ILE A 95 -11.33 -2.97 -3.07
C ILE A 95 -10.22 -3.46 -2.16
N VAL A 96 -10.08 -4.79 -2.02
CA VAL A 96 -9.15 -5.43 -1.10
C VAL A 96 -8.32 -6.49 -1.83
N GLY A 97 -7.09 -6.75 -1.38
CA GLY A 97 -6.29 -7.87 -1.89
C GLY A 97 -5.12 -7.43 -2.76
N SER A 98 -5.05 -7.90 -4.01
CA SER A 98 -3.88 -7.72 -4.88
C SER A 98 -2.59 -8.20 -4.19
N ILE A 99 -2.63 -9.42 -3.63
CA ILE A 99 -1.46 -10.04 -2.99
C ILE A 99 -0.57 -10.58 -4.10
N GLY A 100 0.41 -9.76 -4.49
CA GLY A 100 1.31 -10.05 -5.60
C GLY A 100 2.39 -8.98 -5.72
N VAL A 101 3.39 -9.26 -6.55
CA VAL A 101 4.48 -8.33 -6.90
C VAL A 101 4.56 -8.20 -8.40
N ILE A 102 4.69 -6.98 -8.88
CA ILE A 102 4.88 -6.70 -10.30
C ILE A 102 6.09 -5.79 -10.50
N SER A 103 6.76 -5.97 -11.64
CA SER A 103 7.70 -4.98 -12.18
C SER A 103 7.25 -4.65 -13.60
N MET A 104 7.14 -3.37 -13.90
CA MET A 104 6.79 -2.89 -15.24
C MET A 104 7.87 -1.95 -15.72
N VAL A 105 8.58 -2.35 -16.75
CA VAL A 105 9.59 -1.54 -17.42
C VAL A 105 9.22 -1.47 -18.90
N PRO A 106 8.91 -0.28 -19.42
CA PRO A 106 8.65 -0.12 -20.85
C PRO A 106 9.95 -0.40 -21.62
N ASN A 107 9.90 -1.20 -22.69
CA ASN A 107 11.01 -1.32 -23.62
C ASN A 107 10.82 -0.28 -24.72
N VAL A 108 11.70 0.72 -24.77
CA VAL A 108 11.64 1.83 -25.72
C VAL A 108 12.67 1.73 -26.84
N LYS A 109 13.49 0.66 -26.89
CA LYS A 109 14.55 0.49 -27.88
C LYS A 109 14.02 0.65 -29.32
N GLY A 110 12.96 -0.07 -29.68
CA GLY A 110 12.40 0.01 -31.02
C GLY A 110 11.82 1.39 -31.40
N LEU A 111 11.39 2.19 -30.44
CA LEU A 111 10.99 3.58 -30.68
C LEU A 111 12.20 4.46 -30.95
N LEU A 112 13.25 4.34 -30.13
CA LEU A 112 14.49 5.09 -30.28
C LEU A 112 15.18 4.80 -31.62
N ASP A 113 15.22 3.54 -32.04
CA ASP A 113 15.76 3.14 -33.35
C ASP A 113 15.01 3.83 -34.51
N ARG A 114 13.68 3.96 -34.43
CA ARG A 114 12.87 4.63 -35.47
C ARG A 114 13.10 6.13 -35.58
N ILE A 115 13.46 6.79 -34.50
CA ILE A 115 13.75 8.24 -34.49
C ILE A 115 15.24 8.54 -34.60
N GLY A 116 16.09 7.52 -34.85
CA GLY A 116 17.51 7.67 -35.03
C GLY A 116 18.31 7.98 -33.76
N VAL A 117 17.74 7.67 -32.58
CA VAL A 117 18.41 7.84 -31.28
C VAL A 117 19.09 6.53 -30.88
N ARG A 118 20.39 6.57 -30.72
CA ARG A 118 21.20 5.45 -30.22
C ARG A 118 21.52 5.65 -28.74
N VAL A 119 21.36 4.60 -27.94
CA VAL A 119 21.78 4.55 -26.53
C VAL A 119 22.94 3.58 -26.43
N ASP A 120 24.13 4.06 -26.11
CA ASP A 120 25.29 3.23 -25.85
C ASP A 120 25.41 3.00 -24.34
N ILE A 121 25.42 1.73 -23.94
CA ILE A 121 25.51 1.31 -22.54
C ILE A 121 26.89 0.75 -22.29
N ASP A 122 27.72 1.47 -21.54
CA ASP A 122 28.99 0.95 -21.02
C ASP A 122 28.76 0.42 -19.60
N LYS A 123 29.04 -0.87 -19.37
CA LYS A 123 28.74 -1.53 -18.10
C LYS A 123 29.87 -2.46 -17.66
N ILE A 124 30.12 -2.45 -16.36
CA ILE A 124 30.92 -3.46 -15.67
C ILE A 124 29.95 -4.31 -14.85
N GLY A 125 29.92 -5.61 -15.15
CA GLY A 125 28.96 -6.57 -14.61
C GLY A 125 27.85 -6.92 -15.60
N ARG A 126 27.79 -8.22 -15.97
CA ARG A 126 26.93 -8.76 -17.04
C ARG A 126 25.45 -8.34 -16.86
N TYR A 127 24.93 -8.39 -15.65
CA TYR A 127 23.51 -8.17 -15.35
C TYR A 127 23.19 -6.76 -14.82
N LYS A 128 24.12 -5.79 -14.98
CA LYS A 128 23.94 -4.45 -14.44
C LYS A 128 22.76 -3.70 -15.08
N ASP A 129 22.41 -4.07 -16.30
CA ASP A 129 21.32 -3.51 -17.10
C ASP A 129 20.16 -4.50 -17.31
N MET A 130 20.04 -5.56 -16.49
CA MET A 130 19.02 -6.63 -16.65
C MET A 130 17.57 -6.15 -16.71
N ASN A 131 17.33 -4.91 -16.30
CA ASN A 131 16.00 -4.29 -16.35
C ASN A 131 16.06 -2.92 -17.08
N SER A 132 16.96 -2.78 -18.06
CA SER A 132 17.11 -1.56 -18.84
C SER A 132 15.97 -1.39 -19.85
N PRO A 133 15.33 -0.23 -19.93
CA PRO A 133 14.32 0.06 -20.95
C PRO A 133 14.91 0.22 -22.36
N PHE A 134 16.23 0.31 -22.47
CA PHE A 134 16.97 0.63 -23.70
C PHE A 134 17.64 -0.60 -24.35
N GLY A 135 17.70 -1.73 -23.64
CA GLY A 135 18.38 -2.94 -24.11
C GLY A 135 17.43 -3.91 -24.81
N GLU A 136 18.01 -4.94 -25.42
CA GLU A 136 17.28 -6.13 -25.83
C GLU A 136 16.93 -6.97 -24.59
N SER A 137 15.81 -7.67 -24.66
CA SER A 137 15.41 -8.58 -23.58
C SER A 137 16.37 -9.78 -23.59
N ASP A 138 17.16 -9.91 -22.55
CA ASP A 138 17.99 -11.10 -22.28
C ASP A 138 17.18 -12.06 -21.40
N LYS A 139 16.97 -13.28 -21.89
CA LYS A 139 16.19 -14.31 -21.20
C LYS A 139 16.78 -14.67 -19.84
N GLU A 140 18.10 -14.88 -19.77
CA GLU A 140 18.77 -15.21 -18.51
C GLU A 140 18.70 -14.06 -17.50
N ALA A 141 18.86 -12.81 -17.96
CA ALA A 141 18.69 -11.63 -17.13
C ALA A 141 17.25 -11.51 -16.60
N SER A 142 16.25 -11.82 -17.44
CA SER A 142 14.84 -11.80 -17.07
C SER A 142 14.52 -12.88 -16.03
N GLU A 143 15.06 -14.09 -16.18
CA GLU A 143 14.92 -15.17 -15.20
C GLU A 143 15.51 -14.79 -13.85
N LYS A 144 16.72 -14.24 -13.81
CA LYS A 144 17.34 -13.74 -12.57
C LYS A 144 16.54 -12.62 -11.89
N TYR A 145 15.95 -11.75 -12.69
CA TYR A 145 15.10 -10.70 -12.15
C TYR A 145 13.78 -11.27 -11.59
N HIS A 146 13.24 -12.29 -12.26
CA HIS A 146 12.04 -12.99 -11.78
C HIS A 146 12.27 -13.68 -10.44
N GLU A 147 13.42 -14.31 -10.21
CA GLU A 147 13.81 -14.88 -8.91
C GLU A 147 13.75 -13.84 -7.78
N ILE A 148 14.22 -12.61 -8.04
CA ILE A 148 14.14 -11.51 -7.06
C ILE A 148 12.67 -11.15 -6.75
N LEU A 149 11.81 -11.12 -7.77
CA LEU A 149 10.39 -10.85 -7.56
C LEU A 149 9.70 -11.96 -6.78
N GLU A 150 10.07 -13.23 -7.00
CA GLU A 150 9.57 -14.38 -6.24
C GLU A 150 9.98 -14.30 -4.77
N GLU A 151 11.23 -13.92 -4.46
CA GLU A 151 11.67 -13.72 -3.08
C GLU A 151 10.86 -12.62 -2.38
N ILE A 152 10.69 -11.46 -3.02
CA ILE A 152 9.87 -10.37 -2.49
C ILE A 152 8.42 -10.82 -2.29
N PHE A 153 7.87 -11.54 -3.26
CA PHE A 153 6.52 -12.09 -3.17
C PHE A 153 6.38 -13.07 -2.02
N SER A 154 7.36 -13.95 -1.81
CA SER A 154 7.34 -14.92 -0.73
C SER A 154 7.27 -14.25 0.64
N VAL A 155 7.99 -13.15 0.85
CA VAL A 155 7.96 -12.36 2.10
C VAL A 155 6.56 -11.76 2.32
N PHE A 156 5.96 -11.17 1.29
CA PHE A 156 4.61 -10.62 1.38
C PHE A 156 3.57 -11.72 1.66
N ARG A 157 3.57 -12.78 0.85
CA ARG A 157 2.67 -13.93 1.00
C ARG A 157 2.75 -14.55 2.40
N ASN A 158 3.98 -14.77 2.90
CA ASN A 158 4.19 -15.35 4.22
C ASN A 158 3.71 -14.42 5.35
N SER A 159 3.88 -13.12 5.21
CA SER A 159 3.34 -12.14 6.16
C SER A 159 1.82 -12.22 6.23
N VAL A 160 1.14 -12.30 5.08
CA VAL A 160 -0.32 -12.46 5.03
C VAL A 160 -0.75 -13.81 5.62
N LYS A 161 -0.07 -14.90 5.22
CA LYS A 161 -0.32 -16.25 5.73
C LYS A 161 -0.28 -16.29 7.26
N GLU A 162 0.79 -15.74 7.86
CA GLU A 162 0.97 -15.68 9.31
C GLU A 162 -0.15 -14.88 9.99
N ARG A 163 -0.41 -13.67 9.49
CA ARG A 163 -1.33 -12.73 10.12
C ARG A 163 -2.80 -13.12 9.96
N ARG A 164 -3.16 -13.74 8.84
CA ARG A 164 -4.52 -14.22 8.57
C ARG A 164 -4.72 -15.70 8.91
N LYS A 165 -3.67 -16.37 9.42
CA LYS A 165 -3.67 -17.79 9.83
C LYS A 165 -4.11 -18.73 8.71
N PHE A 166 -3.61 -18.51 7.51
CA PHE A 166 -3.85 -19.37 6.35
C PHE A 166 -2.93 -20.59 6.34
N THR A 167 -3.41 -21.69 5.78
CA THR A 167 -2.56 -22.79 5.35
C THR A 167 -1.82 -22.43 4.05
N ASP A 168 -0.85 -23.25 3.64
CA ASP A 168 -0.13 -23.03 2.37
C ASP A 168 -1.06 -23.19 1.16
N GLU A 169 -2.02 -24.10 1.26
CA GLU A 169 -3.02 -24.31 0.21
C GLU A 169 -3.98 -23.11 0.09
N GLU A 170 -4.47 -22.60 1.21
CA GLU A 170 -5.39 -21.44 1.23
C GLU A 170 -4.72 -20.20 0.68
N ILE A 171 -3.50 -19.86 1.17
CA ILE A 171 -2.81 -18.66 0.68
C ILE A 171 -2.39 -18.81 -0.78
N GLY A 172 -2.08 -20.02 -1.26
CA GLY A 172 -1.77 -20.26 -2.66
C GLY A 172 -2.93 -19.96 -3.60
N LYS A 173 -4.17 -20.19 -3.17
CA LYS A 173 -5.38 -19.87 -3.93
C LYS A 173 -5.74 -18.38 -3.93
N ILE A 174 -5.29 -17.63 -2.93
CA ILE A 174 -5.67 -16.23 -2.69
C ILE A 174 -4.58 -15.26 -3.18
N ALA A 175 -3.31 -15.64 -3.05
CA ALA A 175 -2.17 -14.79 -3.40
C ALA A 175 -1.85 -14.87 -4.91
N THR A 176 -2.81 -14.51 -5.73
CA THR A 176 -2.75 -14.55 -7.21
C THR A 176 -2.61 -13.15 -7.83
N GLY A 177 -2.55 -12.10 -7.01
CA GLY A 177 -2.60 -10.71 -7.47
C GLY A 177 -4.03 -10.19 -7.70
N GLU A 178 -5.05 -11.01 -7.47
CA GLU A 178 -6.44 -10.65 -7.66
C GLU A 178 -6.93 -9.66 -6.58
N VAL A 179 -7.87 -8.79 -6.97
CA VAL A 179 -8.58 -7.90 -6.06
C VAL A 179 -10.00 -8.41 -5.82
N PHE A 180 -10.50 -8.17 -4.62
CA PHE A 180 -11.78 -8.67 -4.17
C PHE A 180 -12.69 -7.55 -3.67
N ALA A 181 -13.99 -7.66 -3.97
CA ALA A 181 -15.01 -6.89 -3.26
C ALA A 181 -15.09 -7.35 -1.79
N PRO A 182 -15.54 -6.49 -0.85
CA PRO A 182 -15.49 -6.79 0.58
C PRO A 182 -16.21 -8.05 1.01
N ARG A 183 -17.35 -8.37 0.42
CA ARG A 183 -18.07 -9.63 0.73
C ARG A 183 -17.22 -10.85 0.42
N LYS A 184 -16.59 -10.86 -0.77
CA LYS A 184 -15.68 -11.95 -1.15
C LYS A 184 -14.42 -11.98 -0.29
N ALA A 185 -13.85 -10.82 0.01
CA ALA A 185 -12.70 -10.69 0.90
C ALA A 185 -13.01 -11.23 2.33
N MET A 186 -14.23 -11.04 2.82
CA MET A 186 -14.68 -11.57 4.12
C MET A 186 -14.84 -13.10 4.08
N GLU A 187 -15.46 -13.66 3.04
CA GLU A 187 -15.55 -15.12 2.83
C GLU A 187 -14.16 -15.76 2.80
N LEU A 188 -13.19 -15.10 2.15
CA LEU A 188 -11.80 -15.52 2.06
C LEU A 188 -10.99 -15.19 3.33
N ARG A 189 -11.61 -14.65 4.37
CA ARG A 189 -10.94 -14.24 5.63
C ARG A 189 -9.83 -13.19 5.44
N LEU A 190 -9.87 -12.42 4.35
CA LEU A 190 -8.95 -11.32 4.10
C LEU A 190 -9.29 -10.10 4.96
N ILE A 191 -10.55 -9.94 5.36
CA ILE A 191 -11.03 -8.90 6.28
C ILE A 191 -11.88 -9.54 7.39
N ASP A 192 -12.12 -8.78 8.47
CA ASP A 192 -12.82 -9.24 9.66
C ASP A 192 -14.21 -8.62 9.81
N GLY A 193 -14.52 -7.58 9.03
CA GLY A 193 -15.83 -6.94 9.06
C GLY A 193 -16.05 -6.00 7.89
N ILE A 194 -17.33 -5.79 7.59
CA ILE A 194 -17.83 -4.83 6.60
C ILE A 194 -18.68 -3.81 7.33
N GLY A 195 -18.46 -2.53 7.06
CA GLY A 195 -19.20 -1.42 7.68
C GLY A 195 -18.42 -0.12 7.61
N ASP A 196 -18.88 0.87 8.37
CA ASP A 196 -18.23 2.15 8.51
C ASP A 196 -17.12 2.14 9.59
N ILE A 197 -16.47 3.26 9.76
CA ILE A 197 -15.39 3.40 10.75
C ILE A 197 -15.92 3.28 12.18
N GLU A 198 -17.16 3.64 12.41
CA GLU A 198 -17.85 3.55 13.70
C GLU A 198 -18.00 2.10 14.11
N ALA A 199 -18.33 1.19 13.18
CA ALA A 199 -18.40 -0.25 13.44
C ALA A 199 -17.04 -0.81 13.90
N ALA A 200 -15.96 -0.39 13.27
CA ALA A 200 -14.59 -0.78 13.66
C ALA A 200 -14.20 -0.23 15.04
N LEU A 201 -14.57 1.03 15.35
CA LEU A 201 -14.31 1.65 16.64
C LEU A 201 -15.15 1.01 17.76
N ASP A 202 -16.38 0.63 17.48
CA ASP A 202 -17.28 -0.05 18.41
C ASP A 202 -16.74 -1.43 18.78
N ASP A 203 -16.29 -2.18 17.78
CA ASP A 203 -15.67 -3.49 18.03
C ASP A 203 -14.36 -3.34 18.82
N MET A 204 -13.50 -2.38 18.45
CA MET A 204 -12.25 -2.12 19.20
C MET A 204 -12.55 -1.73 20.66
N SER A 205 -13.52 -0.85 20.88
CA SER A 205 -13.89 -0.39 22.22
C SER A 205 -14.42 -1.52 23.08
N ARG A 206 -15.29 -2.38 22.53
CA ARG A 206 -15.83 -3.57 23.23
C ARG A 206 -14.75 -4.60 23.55
N SER A 207 -13.80 -4.79 22.62
CA SER A 207 -12.78 -5.85 22.76
C SER A 207 -11.61 -5.44 23.66
N TYR A 208 -11.31 -4.14 23.79
CA TYR A 208 -10.07 -3.65 24.45
C TYR A 208 -10.28 -2.45 25.38
N ASP A 209 -11.50 -2.04 25.64
CA ASP A 209 -11.84 -0.90 26.50
C ASP A 209 -11.10 0.40 26.11
N THR A 210 -10.95 0.65 24.81
CA THR A 210 -10.18 1.80 24.30
C THR A 210 -10.94 3.12 24.42
N GLY A 211 -12.25 3.09 24.58
CA GLY A 211 -13.17 4.20 24.34
C GLY A 211 -13.31 4.50 22.86
N LYS A 212 -14.26 5.40 22.51
CA LYS A 212 -14.57 5.77 21.10
C LYS A 212 -14.06 7.14 20.70
N LYS A 213 -13.54 7.94 21.63
CA LYS A 213 -13.01 9.26 21.31
C LYS A 213 -11.77 9.14 20.43
N THR A 214 -11.81 9.75 19.25
CA THR A 214 -10.69 9.74 18.30
C THR A 214 -9.95 11.06 18.24
N ARG A 215 -8.67 11.00 17.90
CA ARG A 215 -7.86 12.15 17.51
C ARG A 215 -7.08 11.82 16.23
N SER A 216 -7.26 12.65 15.21
CA SER A 216 -6.63 12.44 13.91
C SER A 216 -5.17 12.89 13.89
N PHE A 217 -4.36 12.10 13.20
CA PHE A 217 -2.95 12.35 12.91
C PHE A 217 -2.74 12.22 11.40
N SER A 218 -2.11 13.21 10.81
CA SER A 218 -1.78 13.23 9.39
C SER A 218 -0.43 13.92 9.20
N PRO A 219 0.32 13.58 8.15
CA PRO A 219 1.55 14.28 7.82
C PRO A 219 1.31 15.78 7.64
N LYS A 220 2.25 16.58 8.13
CA LYS A 220 2.23 18.02 7.90
C LYS A 220 2.54 18.29 6.43
N ARG A 221 1.55 18.74 5.67
CA ARG A 221 1.80 19.23 4.30
C ARG A 221 2.54 20.56 4.38
N PRO A 222 3.63 20.78 3.61
CA PRO A 222 4.28 22.09 3.53
C PRO A 222 3.26 23.14 3.10
N PHE A 223 3.37 24.36 3.64
CA PHE A 223 2.45 25.47 3.38
C PHE A 223 2.33 25.79 1.87
N VAL A 224 3.44 25.64 1.14
CA VAL A 224 3.50 25.88 -0.32
C VAL A 224 2.52 24.97 -1.11
N SER A 225 2.35 23.71 -0.69
CA SER A 225 1.40 22.81 -1.35
C SER A 225 -0.08 23.13 -1.04
N ARG A 226 -0.36 23.94 -0.02
CA ARG A 226 -1.69 24.45 0.28
C ARG A 226 -2.10 25.58 -0.64
N VAL A 227 -1.14 26.39 -1.08
CA VAL A 227 -1.39 27.58 -1.91
C VAL A 227 -1.40 27.25 -3.41
N ILE A 228 -0.55 26.32 -3.85
CA ILE A 228 -0.42 25.95 -5.27
C ILE A 228 -1.35 24.77 -5.65
N GLY A 229 -1.73 23.92 -4.70
CA GLY A 229 -2.45 22.66 -5.00
C GLY A 229 -3.97 22.75 -5.11
N ALA A 230 -4.60 23.89 -4.77
CA ALA A 230 -6.05 23.97 -4.75
C ALA A 230 -6.69 24.63 -5.99
N GLY A 231 -5.92 25.33 -6.82
CA GLY A 231 -6.51 26.09 -7.92
C GLY A 231 -5.86 25.94 -9.29
N ALA A 232 -4.53 25.76 -9.37
CA ALA A 232 -3.83 25.83 -10.65
C ALA A 232 -3.74 24.49 -11.41
N PHE A 233 -3.71 23.36 -10.70
CA PHE A 233 -3.65 22.04 -11.37
C PHE A 233 -5.03 21.48 -11.74
N SER A 234 -6.10 21.81 -11.01
CA SER A 234 -7.44 21.38 -11.39
C SER A 234 -7.92 22.11 -12.64
N SER A 235 -7.69 23.42 -12.75
CA SER A 235 -8.08 24.18 -13.92
C SER A 235 -7.30 23.80 -15.19
N LEU A 236 -6.01 23.47 -15.08
CA LEU A 236 -5.20 22.97 -16.22
C LEU A 236 -5.65 21.57 -16.66
N ARG A 237 -5.91 20.66 -15.71
CA ARG A 237 -6.43 19.32 -16.02
C ARG A 237 -7.82 19.40 -16.67
N ASP A 238 -8.70 20.20 -16.14
CA ASP A 238 -10.08 20.34 -16.62
C ASP A 238 -10.08 21.03 -17.99
N SER A 239 -9.23 22.05 -18.24
CA SER A 239 -9.04 22.65 -19.55
C SER A 239 -8.42 21.71 -20.60
N VAL A 240 -7.52 20.83 -20.20
CA VAL A 240 -6.94 19.83 -21.12
C VAL A 240 -7.96 18.72 -21.43
N LEU A 241 -8.75 18.28 -20.44
CA LEU A 241 -9.82 17.30 -20.66
C LEU A 241 -10.95 17.89 -21.52
N ASP A 242 -11.36 19.14 -21.30
CA ASP A 242 -12.34 19.82 -22.16
C ASP A 242 -11.84 19.99 -23.59
N ALA A 243 -10.55 20.25 -23.80
CA ALA A 243 -9.96 20.35 -25.14
C ALA A 243 -9.86 19.00 -25.87
N ILE A 244 -9.79 17.87 -25.15
CA ILE A 244 -9.71 16.52 -25.72
C ILE A 244 -11.10 15.94 -26.02
N PHE A 245 -12.15 16.35 -25.29
CA PHE A 245 -13.48 15.78 -25.39
C PHE A 245 -14.54 16.73 -25.99
N SER A 246 -14.12 17.88 -26.57
CA SER A 246 -15.00 18.86 -27.22
C SER A 246 -15.07 18.73 -28.75
N GLU A 247 -14.93 17.52 -29.30
CA GLU A 247 -15.31 17.19 -30.70
C GLU A 247 -16.43 16.16 -30.74
#